data_46602e46792a5795a287f74d71cf11f9
#
_entry.id   46602e46792a5795a287f74d71cf11f9
#
_cell.length_a   1.000
_cell.length_b   1.000
_cell.length_c   1.000
_cell.angle_alpha   90.00
_cell.angle_beta   90.00
_cell.angle_gamma   90.00
#
_symmetry.space_group_name_H-M   'P 1'
#
loop_
_entity.id
_entity.type
_entity.pdbx_description
1 polymer ?
#
loop_
_entity_poly.entity_id
_entity_poly.type
_entity_poly.pdbx_seq_one_letter_code
_entity_poly.pdbx_strand_id
1 'polypeptide(L)'
;MKWLLSICALVCFTSVSAQTMTPILLEAQAGREMGVFSKSPVVQRAILLKPSTPTDTALMFYRGWSGIANIKSENDWHRNLNFLKNNTNLFAQAGIALVVMDCPSDENSVGAGNTPLGCSDDYRSSKKHAEDVRKILALLKEKHGINHFFIMGHSYGAISSKWLARNLGSEIQGSIHSAAQTVASPRMRAYGYSTESFDMSSLKSPVLNIHHGDDQCIYTPYSTVLAYSKNNLITVKGGIPNGDVCGGGHYHSFEGREEVSSKAIIQWIKTGQVQSIIGE
;
A
#
# COMPACT_ATOMS: atom_id res chain seq x y z
N MET A 1 -62.08 -15.61 -29.54
CA MET A 1 -61.13 -14.49 -29.64
C MET A 1 -60.29 -14.50 -28.36
N LYS A 2 -59.05 -14.97 -28.40
CA LYS A 2 -58.11 -14.96 -27.25
C LYS A 2 -57.09 -13.86 -27.48
N TRP A 3 -57.07 -12.87 -26.60
CA TRP A 3 -56.07 -11.79 -26.60
C TRP A 3 -54.84 -12.26 -25.88
N LEU A 4 -53.70 -12.36 -26.56
CA LEU A 4 -52.39 -12.56 -26.01
C LEU A 4 -51.79 -11.17 -25.65
N LEU A 5 -51.70 -10.87 -24.36
CA LEU A 5 -50.94 -9.73 -23.85
C LEU A 5 -49.46 -10.10 -23.82
N SER A 6 -48.68 -9.51 -24.72
CA SER A 6 -47.23 -9.61 -24.76
C SER A 6 -46.65 -8.61 -23.75
N ILE A 7 -46.11 -9.11 -22.65
CA ILE A 7 -45.40 -8.30 -21.68
C ILE A 7 -43.95 -8.14 -22.18
N CYS A 8 -43.64 -6.95 -22.71
CA CYS A 8 -42.27 -6.57 -23.03
C CYS A 8 -41.54 -6.22 -21.72
N ALA A 9 -40.69 -7.10 -21.22
CA ALA A 9 -39.80 -6.82 -20.11
C ALA A 9 -38.68 -5.86 -20.59
N LEU A 10 -38.74 -4.61 -20.16
CA LEU A 10 -37.67 -3.63 -20.38
C LEU A 10 -36.48 -4.01 -19.51
N VAL A 11 -35.45 -4.63 -20.08
CA VAL A 11 -34.19 -4.87 -19.40
C VAL A 11 -33.42 -3.55 -19.41
N CYS A 12 -33.45 -2.82 -18.28
CA CYS A 12 -32.57 -1.67 -18.06
C CYS A 12 -31.15 -2.16 -17.89
N PHE A 13 -30.34 -2.07 -18.93
CA PHE A 13 -28.88 -2.15 -18.80
C PHE A 13 -28.39 -0.89 -18.11
N THR A 14 -28.14 -0.96 -16.81
CA THR A 14 -27.35 0.06 -16.13
C THR A 14 -25.92 -0.07 -16.61
N SER A 15 -25.48 0.85 -17.48
CA SER A 15 -24.08 1.00 -17.83
C SER A 15 -23.29 1.30 -16.55
N VAL A 16 -22.47 0.34 -16.08
CA VAL A 16 -21.51 0.59 -15.02
C VAL A 16 -20.45 1.53 -15.60
N SER A 17 -20.61 2.83 -15.34
CA SER A 17 -19.60 3.81 -15.68
C SER A 17 -18.30 3.44 -14.95
N ALA A 18 -17.18 3.39 -15.69
CA ALA A 18 -15.88 3.18 -15.09
C ALA A 18 -15.61 4.30 -14.07
N GLN A 19 -15.59 3.96 -12.79
CA GLN A 19 -15.27 4.94 -11.75
C GLN A 19 -13.80 5.33 -11.87
N THR A 20 -13.56 6.59 -12.16
CA THR A 20 -12.21 7.18 -12.22
C THR A 20 -11.79 7.69 -10.86
N MET A 21 -10.50 7.57 -10.55
CA MET A 21 -9.91 8.20 -9.36
C MET A 21 -9.26 9.52 -9.75
N THR A 22 -9.56 10.57 -9.00
CA THR A 22 -8.94 11.89 -9.18
C THR A 22 -7.73 12.02 -8.25
N PRO A 23 -6.53 12.34 -8.77
CA PRO A 23 -5.37 12.59 -7.93
C PRO A 23 -5.48 13.96 -7.25
N ILE A 24 -5.16 14.03 -5.97
CA ILE A 24 -5.11 15.23 -5.15
C ILE A 24 -3.80 15.21 -4.37
N LEU A 25 -3.02 16.27 -4.45
CA LEU A 25 -1.80 16.43 -3.67
C LEU A 25 -2.15 16.71 -2.21
N LEU A 26 -1.56 15.94 -1.31
CA LEU A 26 -1.57 16.18 0.12
C LEU A 26 -0.18 16.61 0.56
N GLU A 27 -0.09 17.73 1.25
CA GLU A 27 1.14 18.25 1.84
C GLU A 27 0.93 18.58 3.30
N ALA A 28 1.77 18.03 4.16
CA ALA A 28 1.77 18.30 5.59
C ALA A 28 3.18 18.69 6.05
N GLN A 29 3.28 19.78 6.82
CA GLN A 29 4.54 20.15 7.44
C GLN A 29 4.85 19.20 8.59
N ALA A 30 6.07 18.66 8.60
CA ALA A 30 6.51 17.71 9.60
C ALA A 30 6.79 18.34 10.98
N GLY A 31 6.77 19.68 11.07
CA GLY A 31 7.05 20.42 12.30
C GLY A 31 8.54 20.49 12.64
N ARG A 32 9.40 20.22 11.67
CA ARG A 32 10.86 20.34 11.76
C ARG A 32 11.43 20.98 10.51
N GLU A 33 12.69 21.37 10.56
CA GLU A 33 13.40 22.01 9.47
C GLU A 33 14.58 21.16 9.00
N MET A 34 14.96 21.31 7.73
CA MET A 34 16.14 20.72 7.11
C MET A 34 17.06 21.80 6.54
N GLY A 35 18.34 21.50 6.41
CA GLY A 35 19.38 22.39 5.89
C GLY A 35 20.23 23.02 6.99
N VAL A 36 21.50 23.29 6.65
CA VAL A 36 22.50 23.84 7.60
C VAL A 36 22.54 25.36 7.53
N PHE A 37 22.60 25.95 6.32
CA PHE A 37 22.74 27.38 6.12
C PHE A 37 21.41 28.05 5.74
N SER A 38 20.56 27.35 5.01
CA SER A 38 19.21 27.79 4.66
C SER A 38 18.23 26.75 5.16
N LYS A 39 17.49 27.08 6.20
CA LYS A 39 16.50 26.21 6.78
C LYS A 39 15.22 26.20 5.96
N SER A 40 14.73 25.02 5.65
CA SER A 40 13.46 24.83 4.94
C SER A 40 12.56 23.87 5.74
N PRO A 41 11.24 24.12 5.79
CA PRO A 41 10.32 23.20 6.44
C PRO A 41 10.39 21.81 5.80
N VAL A 42 10.39 20.78 6.64
CA VAL A 42 10.24 19.40 6.16
C VAL A 42 8.79 19.13 5.82
N VAL A 43 8.56 18.62 4.63
CA VAL A 43 7.23 18.34 4.09
C VAL A 43 7.05 16.83 3.88
N GLN A 44 5.97 16.30 4.43
CA GLN A 44 5.45 14.98 4.10
C GLN A 44 4.44 15.13 2.97
N ARG A 45 4.64 14.41 1.86
CA ARG A 45 3.73 14.41 0.72
C ARG A 45 3.04 13.06 0.55
N ALA A 46 1.83 13.12 -0.01
CA ALA A 46 1.09 11.96 -0.48
C ALA A 46 0.20 12.35 -1.67
N ILE A 47 -0.17 11.37 -2.49
CA ILE A 47 -1.23 11.53 -3.49
C ILE A 47 -2.46 10.77 -3.01
N LEU A 48 -3.55 11.48 -2.80
CA LEU A 48 -4.87 10.90 -2.61
C LEU A 48 -5.49 10.64 -3.99
N LEU A 49 -5.69 9.38 -4.32
CA LEU A 49 -6.52 8.96 -5.46
C LEU A 49 -7.95 8.80 -4.93
N LYS A 50 -8.78 9.81 -5.16
CA LYS A 50 -10.13 9.86 -4.60
C LYS A 50 -11.15 9.32 -5.60
N PRO A 51 -11.99 8.34 -5.21
CA PRO A 51 -13.14 7.92 -6.00
C PRO A 51 -14.12 9.07 -6.25
N SER A 52 -14.87 9.01 -7.35
CA SER A 52 -15.94 9.96 -7.64
C SER A 52 -17.12 9.83 -6.66
N THR A 53 -17.33 8.64 -6.10
CA THR A 53 -18.31 8.41 -5.04
C THR A 53 -17.74 8.80 -3.67
N PRO A 54 -18.58 9.31 -2.74
CA PRO A 54 -18.15 9.57 -1.37
C PRO A 54 -17.58 8.30 -0.72
N THR A 55 -16.46 8.47 -0.01
CA THR A 55 -15.84 7.40 0.76
C THR A 55 -15.27 7.95 2.07
N ASP A 56 -15.34 7.17 3.12
CA ASP A 56 -14.73 7.41 4.42
C ASP A 56 -13.52 6.51 4.70
N THR A 57 -13.18 5.64 3.74
CA THR A 57 -12.15 4.59 3.89
C THR A 57 -11.01 4.81 2.90
N ALA A 58 -9.77 4.73 3.39
CA ALA A 58 -8.57 4.80 2.56
C ALA A 58 -7.60 3.66 2.86
N LEU A 59 -6.92 3.21 1.80
CA LEU A 59 -5.74 2.36 1.85
C LEU A 59 -4.50 3.19 1.58
N MET A 60 -3.65 3.37 2.58
CA MET A 60 -2.37 4.06 2.48
C MET A 60 -1.29 3.10 2.00
N PHE A 61 -0.72 3.38 0.85
CA PHE A 61 0.21 2.48 0.17
C PHE A 61 1.66 2.96 0.24
N TYR A 62 2.52 2.08 0.71
CA TYR A 62 3.98 2.23 0.75
C TYR A 62 4.61 1.26 -0.26
N ARG A 63 5.19 1.82 -1.29
CA ARG A 63 5.80 1.04 -2.38
C ARG A 63 7.09 0.32 -1.94
N GLY A 64 7.47 -0.68 -2.74
CA GLY A 64 8.74 -1.39 -2.63
C GLY A 64 9.96 -0.51 -2.89
N TRP A 65 11.14 -1.11 -2.99
CA TRP A 65 12.39 -0.37 -3.28
C TRP A 65 12.23 0.59 -4.48
N SER A 66 12.69 1.82 -4.47
CA SER A 66 13.40 2.55 -3.40
C SER A 66 12.48 3.15 -2.32
N GLY A 67 11.17 2.93 -2.40
CA GLY A 67 10.21 3.45 -1.45
C GLY A 67 9.83 4.92 -1.63
N ILE A 68 10.38 5.58 -2.65
CA ILE A 68 10.12 7.00 -2.96
C ILE A 68 9.09 7.07 -4.08
N ALA A 69 8.01 7.82 -3.89
CA ALA A 69 7.03 8.13 -4.92
C ALA A 69 7.43 9.39 -5.72
N ASN A 70 8.40 10.15 -5.23
CA ASN A 70 8.93 11.38 -5.84
C ASN A 70 7.81 12.34 -6.28
N ILE A 71 6.94 12.65 -5.32
CA ILE A 71 5.76 13.48 -5.57
C ILE A 71 6.18 14.94 -5.64
N LYS A 72 5.93 15.59 -6.79
CA LYS A 72 6.15 17.02 -7.01
C LYS A 72 4.83 17.77 -7.18
N SER A 73 3.83 17.14 -7.82
CA SER A 73 2.48 17.67 -8.02
C SER A 73 1.48 16.53 -8.20
N GLU A 74 0.19 16.85 -8.33
CA GLU A 74 -0.85 15.87 -8.65
C GLU A 74 -0.59 15.11 -9.95
N ASN A 75 0.13 15.72 -10.89
CA ASN A 75 0.41 15.17 -12.20
C ASN A 75 1.85 14.67 -12.37
N ASP A 76 2.78 15.06 -11.48
CA ASP A 76 4.19 14.68 -11.51
C ASP A 76 4.57 13.88 -10.25
N TRP A 77 4.40 12.56 -10.33
CA TRP A 77 4.80 11.59 -9.32
C TRP A 77 5.01 10.22 -9.94
N HIS A 78 5.73 9.35 -9.26
CA HIS A 78 6.05 8.01 -9.75
C HIS A 78 4.84 7.08 -9.61
N ARG A 79 4.12 6.87 -10.71
CA ARG A 79 2.85 6.11 -10.76
C ARG A 79 3.01 4.59 -10.68
N ASN A 80 4.20 4.10 -10.35
CA ASN A 80 4.37 2.67 -10.14
C ASN A 80 3.82 2.26 -8.76
N LEU A 81 2.60 1.75 -8.75
CA LEU A 81 1.90 1.23 -7.58
C LEU A 81 2.06 -0.30 -7.46
N ASN A 82 3.14 -0.86 -8.03
CA ASN A 82 3.32 -2.30 -8.12
C ASN A 82 2.08 -2.96 -8.75
N PHE A 83 1.60 -4.05 -8.22
CA PHE A 83 0.42 -4.76 -8.73
C PHE A 83 -0.91 -3.97 -8.63
N LEU A 84 -0.99 -2.91 -7.84
CA LEU A 84 -2.18 -2.07 -7.76
C LEU A 84 -2.36 -1.15 -8.96
N LYS A 85 -1.31 -0.90 -9.77
CA LYS A 85 -1.30 0.11 -10.84
C LYS A 85 -2.49 0.01 -11.80
N ASN A 86 -2.79 -1.19 -12.26
CA ASN A 86 -3.86 -1.44 -13.24
C ASN A 86 -5.21 -1.75 -12.59
N ASN A 87 -5.27 -1.76 -11.26
CA ASN A 87 -6.43 -2.19 -10.47
C ASN A 87 -7.02 -1.09 -9.58
N THR A 88 -6.59 0.17 -9.75
CA THR A 88 -7.09 1.30 -8.96
C THR A 88 -8.61 1.48 -9.09
N ASN A 89 -9.18 1.16 -10.25
CA ASN A 89 -10.62 1.18 -10.51
C ASN A 89 -11.40 0.20 -9.62
N LEU A 90 -10.83 -0.95 -9.24
CA LEU A 90 -11.47 -1.91 -8.34
C LEU A 90 -11.65 -1.32 -6.93
N PHE A 91 -10.64 -0.60 -6.44
CA PHE A 91 -10.72 0.11 -5.17
C PHE A 91 -11.75 1.24 -5.23
N ALA A 92 -11.78 2.00 -6.33
CA ALA A 92 -12.79 3.03 -6.54
C ALA A 92 -14.21 2.46 -6.50
N GLN A 93 -14.47 1.38 -7.22
CA GLN A 93 -15.76 0.67 -7.23
C GLN A 93 -16.15 0.13 -5.85
N ALA A 94 -15.14 -0.26 -5.06
CA ALA A 94 -15.35 -0.71 -3.70
C ALA A 94 -15.57 0.45 -2.70
N GLY A 95 -15.46 1.72 -3.13
CA GLY A 95 -15.54 2.89 -2.26
C GLY A 95 -14.32 3.02 -1.34
N ILE A 96 -13.13 2.65 -1.81
CA ILE A 96 -11.87 2.75 -1.08
C ILE A 96 -10.96 3.73 -1.82
N ALA A 97 -10.58 4.83 -1.16
CA ALA A 97 -9.56 5.73 -1.67
C ALA A 97 -8.17 5.10 -1.54
N LEU A 98 -7.26 5.41 -2.46
CA LEU A 98 -5.85 5.04 -2.33
C LEU A 98 -5.02 6.27 -1.98
N VAL A 99 -4.12 6.14 -1.01
CA VAL A 99 -3.19 7.20 -0.63
C VAL A 99 -1.77 6.72 -0.87
N VAL A 100 -1.12 7.25 -1.90
CA VAL A 100 0.27 6.92 -2.23
C VAL A 100 1.18 7.77 -1.37
N MET A 101 1.89 7.14 -0.45
CA MET A 101 2.78 7.83 0.47
C MET A 101 4.17 8.03 -0.11
N ASP A 102 4.73 9.22 0.07
CA ASP A 102 6.13 9.50 -0.23
C ASP A 102 7.00 9.50 1.03
N CYS A 103 8.29 9.63 0.83
CA CYS A 103 9.25 9.93 1.89
C CYS A 103 9.17 11.43 2.23
N PRO A 104 9.28 11.85 3.50
CA PRO A 104 9.39 13.27 3.80
C PRO A 104 10.69 13.84 3.24
N SER A 105 10.70 15.14 3.00
CA SER A 105 11.78 15.81 2.26
C SER A 105 13.16 15.70 2.90
N ASP A 106 13.26 15.51 4.22
CA ASP A 106 14.52 15.30 4.95
C ASP A 106 15.02 13.85 4.95
N GLU A 107 14.19 12.89 4.54
CA GLU A 107 14.52 11.46 4.46
C GLU A 107 14.72 10.99 3.00
N ASN A 108 14.48 11.88 2.06
CA ASN A 108 14.68 11.62 0.64
C ASN A 108 16.17 11.80 0.29
N SER A 109 17.01 10.89 0.80
CA SER A 109 18.45 10.97 0.61
C SER A 109 18.87 10.53 -0.77
N VAL A 110 19.80 11.28 -1.34
CA VAL A 110 20.42 10.99 -2.63
C VAL A 110 21.86 10.55 -2.40
N GLY A 111 22.26 9.40 -2.92
CA GLY A 111 23.62 8.91 -2.88
C GLY A 111 24.54 9.53 -3.94
N ALA A 112 25.78 9.10 -3.97
CA ALA A 112 26.72 9.50 -5.00
C ALA A 112 26.14 9.23 -6.41
N GLY A 113 26.26 10.21 -7.31
CA GLY A 113 25.72 10.12 -8.66
C GLY A 113 24.21 10.32 -8.77
N ASN A 114 23.59 11.03 -7.80
CA ASN A 114 22.15 11.28 -7.75
C ASN A 114 21.27 10.01 -7.69
N THR A 115 21.82 8.87 -7.27
CA THR A 115 21.06 7.65 -7.10
C THR A 115 20.16 7.79 -5.88
N PRO A 116 18.83 7.67 -5.99
CA PRO A 116 17.94 7.69 -4.85
C PRO A 116 18.29 6.57 -3.88
N LEU A 117 18.71 6.88 -2.67
CA LEU A 117 18.95 5.90 -1.60
C LEU A 117 17.67 5.40 -0.97
N GLY A 118 16.55 6.02 -1.33
CA GLY A 118 15.24 5.66 -0.82
C GLY A 118 14.96 6.24 0.57
N CYS A 119 13.76 5.99 1.02
CA CYS A 119 13.34 6.22 2.38
C CYS A 119 14.01 5.17 3.27
N SER A 120 14.87 5.58 4.18
CA SER A 120 15.68 4.64 4.96
C SER A 120 14.81 3.73 5.86
N ASP A 121 15.29 2.54 6.14
CA ASP A 121 14.65 1.60 7.07
C ASP A 121 14.68 2.13 8.52
N ASP A 122 15.69 2.91 8.89
CA ASP A 122 15.75 3.63 10.17
C ASP A 122 14.56 4.56 10.34
N TYR A 123 14.28 5.39 9.32
CA TYR A 123 13.11 6.25 9.34
C TYR A 123 11.81 5.45 9.34
N ARG A 124 11.69 4.45 8.45
CA ARG A 124 10.49 3.63 8.32
C ARG A 124 10.11 2.90 9.60
N SER A 125 11.10 2.50 10.40
CA SER A 125 10.91 1.82 11.69
C SER A 125 10.73 2.78 12.87
N SER A 126 10.90 4.08 12.68
CA SER A 126 10.91 5.08 13.75
C SER A 126 9.50 5.54 14.18
N LYS A 127 9.41 6.12 15.39
CA LYS A 127 8.22 6.86 15.84
C LYS A 127 7.99 8.13 15.03
N LYS A 128 9.08 8.77 14.54
CA LYS A 128 9.05 9.94 13.67
C LYS A 128 8.20 9.69 12.41
N HIS A 129 8.33 8.49 11.81
CA HIS A 129 7.51 8.09 10.67
C HIS A 129 6.00 8.12 11.02
N ALA A 130 5.62 7.56 12.17
CA ALA A 130 4.22 7.60 12.59
C ALA A 130 3.71 9.01 12.87
N GLU A 131 4.56 9.90 13.43
CA GLU A 131 4.22 11.30 13.65
C GLU A 131 3.96 12.06 12.34
N ASP A 132 4.78 11.83 11.33
CA ASP A 132 4.58 12.42 10.00
C ASP A 132 3.30 11.89 9.34
N VAL A 133 3.04 10.59 9.47
CA VAL A 133 1.82 9.97 8.94
C VAL A 133 0.57 10.51 9.61
N ARG A 134 0.57 10.74 10.93
CA ARG A 134 -0.58 11.34 11.65
C ARG A 134 -1.01 12.67 11.05
N LYS A 135 -0.07 13.46 10.51
CA LYS A 135 -0.39 14.73 9.86
C LYS A 135 -1.16 14.54 8.55
N ILE A 136 -0.81 13.51 7.79
CA ILE A 136 -1.58 13.13 6.60
C ILE A 136 -2.95 12.56 7.01
N LEU A 137 -3.05 11.76 8.08
CA LEU A 137 -4.33 11.27 8.61
C LEU A 137 -5.24 12.44 9.02
N ALA A 138 -4.68 13.47 9.67
CA ALA A 138 -5.44 14.68 10.03
C ALA A 138 -5.99 15.39 8.79
N LEU A 139 -5.16 15.61 7.75
CA LEU A 139 -5.62 16.20 6.48
C LEU A 139 -6.73 15.39 5.81
N LEU A 140 -6.61 14.06 5.82
CA LEU A 140 -7.61 13.16 5.25
C LEU A 140 -8.95 13.26 5.99
N LYS A 141 -8.90 13.31 7.33
CA LYS A 141 -10.08 13.50 8.19
C LYS A 141 -10.74 14.85 7.95
N GLU A 142 -9.97 15.92 8.10
CA GLU A 142 -10.48 17.29 8.13
C GLU A 142 -10.96 17.78 6.76
N LYS A 143 -10.21 17.47 5.68
CA LYS A 143 -10.49 18.00 4.34
C LYS A 143 -11.23 17.04 3.42
N HIS A 144 -11.16 15.74 3.69
CA HIS A 144 -11.71 14.74 2.77
C HIS A 144 -12.76 13.83 3.39
N GLY A 145 -13.00 13.92 4.73
CA GLY A 145 -14.00 13.11 5.44
C GLY A 145 -13.63 11.63 5.55
N ILE A 146 -12.34 11.29 5.36
CA ILE A 146 -11.85 9.92 5.45
C ILE A 146 -11.45 9.63 6.89
N ASN A 147 -12.06 8.62 7.51
CA ASN A 147 -11.89 8.31 8.94
C ASN A 147 -11.42 6.88 9.20
N HIS A 148 -11.51 6.00 8.19
CA HIS A 148 -11.09 4.61 8.29
C HIS A 148 -9.82 4.38 7.47
N PHE A 149 -8.72 4.04 8.13
CA PHE A 149 -7.41 3.93 7.50
C PHE A 149 -6.87 2.51 7.58
N PHE A 150 -6.53 1.98 6.42
CA PHE A 150 -5.72 0.77 6.30
C PHE A 150 -4.34 1.14 5.78
N ILE A 151 -3.31 0.42 6.24
CA ILE A 151 -1.94 0.66 5.78
C ILE A 151 -1.45 -0.58 5.04
N MET A 152 -0.89 -0.38 3.86
CA MET A 152 -0.31 -1.45 3.07
C MET A 152 1.12 -1.12 2.66
N GLY A 153 2.01 -2.06 2.86
CA GLY A 153 3.37 -2.02 2.33
C GLY A 153 3.68 -3.22 1.45
N HIS A 154 4.30 -2.96 0.30
CA HIS A 154 4.77 -4.01 -0.60
C HIS A 154 6.29 -4.14 -0.53
N SER A 155 6.80 -5.37 -0.44
CA SER A 155 8.25 -5.63 -0.42
C SER A 155 8.96 -4.83 0.70
N TYR A 156 9.94 -3.99 0.35
CA TYR A 156 10.60 -3.03 1.24
C TYR A 156 9.60 -2.08 1.94
N GLY A 157 8.49 -1.75 1.30
CA GLY A 157 7.41 -0.96 1.90
C GLY A 157 6.75 -1.63 3.10
N ALA A 158 6.86 -2.96 3.24
CA ALA A 158 6.32 -3.67 4.38
C ALA A 158 7.01 -3.32 5.71
N ILE A 159 8.21 -2.74 5.68
CA ILE A 159 8.85 -2.15 6.87
C ILE A 159 7.96 -1.03 7.40
N SER A 160 7.52 -0.11 6.52
CA SER A 160 6.58 0.95 6.90
C SER A 160 5.29 0.38 7.45
N SER A 161 4.63 -0.55 6.74
CA SER A 161 3.32 -1.05 7.20
C SER A 161 3.39 -1.79 8.53
N LYS A 162 4.47 -2.54 8.80
CA LYS A 162 4.68 -3.21 10.09
C LYS A 162 4.88 -2.22 11.25
N TRP A 163 5.80 -1.28 11.09
CA TRP A 163 6.13 -0.32 12.15
C TRP A 163 5.05 0.74 12.37
N LEU A 164 4.37 1.15 11.32
CA LEU A 164 3.20 2.02 11.45
C LEU A 164 2.04 1.32 12.15
N ALA A 165 1.78 0.03 11.85
CA ALA A 165 0.77 -0.74 12.57
C ALA A 165 1.06 -0.81 14.08
N ARG A 166 2.33 -0.95 14.47
CA ARG A 166 2.77 -0.90 15.88
C ARG A 166 2.60 0.48 16.48
N ASN A 167 3.06 1.54 15.78
CA ASN A 167 3.19 2.88 16.34
C ASN A 167 1.88 3.68 16.29
N LEU A 168 0.97 3.37 15.36
CA LEU A 168 -0.35 3.99 15.25
C LEU A 168 -1.42 3.21 16.04
N GLY A 169 -1.26 1.89 16.16
CA GLY A 169 -2.15 1.05 16.96
C GLY A 169 -3.60 1.18 16.51
N SER A 170 -4.48 1.67 17.39
CA SER A 170 -5.92 1.82 17.14
C SER A 170 -6.29 3.00 16.23
N GLU A 171 -5.33 3.83 15.81
CA GLU A 171 -5.58 4.91 14.84
C GLU A 171 -5.84 4.37 13.43
N ILE A 172 -5.56 3.09 13.19
CA ILE A 172 -5.81 2.38 11.93
C ILE A 172 -6.70 1.17 12.14
N GLN A 173 -7.49 0.81 11.13
CA GLN A 173 -8.38 -0.35 11.14
C GLN A 173 -7.67 -1.66 10.80
N GLY A 174 -6.51 -1.58 10.15
CA GLY A 174 -5.71 -2.77 9.86
C GLY A 174 -4.46 -2.48 9.04
N SER A 175 -3.59 -3.49 8.95
CA SER A 175 -2.36 -3.41 8.17
C SER A 175 -2.21 -4.61 7.24
N ILE A 176 -1.65 -4.35 6.05
CA ILE A 176 -1.44 -5.32 4.99
C ILE A 176 0.05 -5.38 4.65
N HIS A 177 0.63 -6.56 4.73
CA HIS A 177 2.04 -6.79 4.43
C HIS A 177 2.14 -7.67 3.20
N SER A 178 2.41 -7.04 2.05
CA SER A 178 2.43 -7.68 0.73
C SER A 178 3.85 -8.02 0.33
N ALA A 179 4.10 -9.29 -0.04
CA ALA A 179 5.43 -9.79 -0.38
C ALA A 179 6.50 -9.22 0.57
N ALA A 180 6.22 -9.35 1.88
CA ALA A 180 6.89 -8.58 2.92
C ALA A 180 8.37 -8.90 3.01
N GLN A 181 9.22 -7.89 3.00
CA GLN A 181 10.63 -8.07 3.27
C GLN A 181 10.84 -8.55 4.71
N THR A 182 11.54 -9.67 4.85
CA THR A 182 11.86 -10.34 6.12
C THR A 182 13.35 -10.61 6.28
N VAL A 183 14.13 -10.45 5.21
CA VAL A 183 15.57 -10.58 5.21
C VAL A 183 16.19 -9.21 4.94
N ALA A 184 17.14 -8.79 5.77
CA ALA A 184 17.86 -7.55 5.57
C ALA A 184 18.69 -7.59 4.28
N SER A 185 18.72 -6.47 3.56
CA SER A 185 19.58 -6.32 2.40
C SER A 185 20.82 -5.48 2.73
N PRO A 186 21.92 -5.58 1.96
CA PRO A 186 23.11 -4.76 2.17
C PRO A 186 22.87 -3.24 2.07
N ARG A 187 21.72 -2.83 1.58
CA ARG A 187 21.31 -1.41 1.44
C ARG A 187 20.62 -0.86 2.68
N MET A 188 20.27 -1.73 3.64
CA MET A 188 19.60 -1.33 4.87
C MET A 188 20.60 -0.89 5.91
N ARG A 189 20.22 0.08 6.73
CA ARG A 189 21.05 0.63 7.81
C ARG A 189 20.70 0.03 9.17
N ALA A 190 19.42 -0.28 9.42
CA ALA A 190 18.92 -0.83 10.67
C ALA A 190 18.69 -2.35 10.56
N TYR A 191 19.75 -3.10 10.34
CA TYR A 191 19.68 -4.56 10.27
C TYR A 191 19.01 -5.16 11.51
N GLY A 192 18.12 -6.09 11.28
CA GLY A 192 17.43 -6.81 12.33
C GLY A 192 16.28 -6.06 13.01
N TYR A 193 16.30 -4.74 13.04
CA TYR A 193 15.19 -3.96 13.64
C TYR A 193 13.98 -3.82 12.72
N SER A 194 14.24 -3.56 11.46
CA SER A 194 13.20 -3.23 10.50
C SER A 194 12.59 -4.45 9.82
N THR A 195 13.27 -5.60 9.88
CA THR A 195 12.83 -6.83 9.19
C THR A 195 12.82 -8.06 10.08
N GLU A 196 14.00 -8.57 10.44
CA GLU A 196 14.19 -9.91 11.02
C GLU A 196 13.71 -10.04 12.46
N SER A 197 13.78 -8.96 13.24
CA SER A 197 13.41 -8.95 14.67
C SER A 197 12.02 -8.36 14.93
N PHE A 198 11.22 -8.10 13.89
CA PHE A 198 9.89 -7.53 14.10
C PHE A 198 8.91 -8.57 14.66
N ASP A 199 8.47 -8.34 15.89
CA ASP A 199 7.45 -9.18 16.52
C ASP A 199 6.04 -8.83 16.03
N MET A 200 5.49 -9.69 15.17
CA MET A 200 4.14 -9.56 14.61
C MET A 200 3.04 -9.71 15.69
N SER A 201 3.32 -10.40 16.79
CA SER A 201 2.35 -10.58 17.88
C SER A 201 2.10 -9.29 18.67
N SER A 202 2.98 -8.31 18.55
CA SER A 202 2.86 -6.99 19.19
C SER A 202 1.82 -6.08 18.52
N LEU A 203 1.30 -6.45 17.35
CA LEU A 203 0.32 -5.65 16.62
C LEU A 203 -1.06 -5.78 17.24
N LYS A 204 -1.70 -4.64 17.49
CA LYS A 204 -3.05 -4.56 18.10
C LYS A 204 -4.17 -4.47 17.06
N SER A 205 -3.87 -3.91 15.89
CA SER A 205 -4.81 -3.84 14.76
C SER A 205 -4.82 -5.16 13.97
N PRO A 206 -5.93 -5.49 13.28
CA PRO A 206 -5.99 -6.61 12.36
C PRO A 206 -4.85 -6.59 11.32
N VAL A 207 -4.32 -7.77 11.01
CA VAL A 207 -3.20 -7.95 10.08
C VAL A 207 -3.59 -8.88 8.96
N LEU A 208 -3.23 -8.52 7.73
CA LEU A 208 -3.24 -9.39 6.57
C LEU A 208 -1.82 -9.51 6.01
N ASN A 209 -1.37 -10.71 5.77
CA ASN A 209 -0.22 -10.99 4.92
C ASN A 209 -0.73 -11.50 3.56
N ILE A 210 -0.15 -11.02 2.46
CA ILE A 210 -0.41 -11.55 1.12
C ILE A 210 0.91 -11.79 0.42
N HIS A 211 1.12 -13.03 -0.06
CA HIS A 211 2.41 -13.44 -0.59
C HIS A 211 2.24 -14.49 -1.68
N HIS A 212 3.06 -14.44 -2.72
CA HIS A 212 3.07 -15.50 -3.72
C HIS A 212 3.80 -16.74 -3.19
N GLY A 213 3.21 -17.93 -3.34
CA GLY A 213 3.80 -19.18 -2.86
C GLY A 213 5.17 -19.50 -3.48
N ASP A 214 5.38 -19.07 -4.73
CA ASP A 214 6.60 -19.27 -5.50
C ASP A 214 7.46 -17.99 -5.63
N ASP A 215 7.33 -17.04 -4.71
CA ASP A 215 8.20 -15.84 -4.68
C ASP A 215 9.67 -16.26 -4.47
N GLN A 216 10.51 -15.94 -5.46
CA GLN A 216 11.93 -16.30 -5.48
C GLN A 216 12.83 -15.16 -5.01
N CYS A 217 12.26 -14.02 -4.61
CA CYS A 217 13.04 -12.90 -4.11
C CYS A 217 13.68 -13.25 -2.76
N ILE A 218 15.02 -13.24 -2.71
CA ILE A 218 15.80 -13.64 -1.53
C ILE A 218 15.54 -12.77 -0.29
N TYR A 219 15.00 -11.56 -0.47
CA TYR A 219 14.69 -10.65 0.63
C TYR A 219 13.28 -10.87 1.21
N THR A 220 12.45 -11.65 0.52
CA THR A 220 11.04 -11.87 0.86
C THR A 220 10.67 -13.36 0.81
N PRO A 221 11.41 -14.27 1.47
CA PRO A 221 11.13 -15.70 1.37
C PRO A 221 9.75 -16.03 1.91
N TYR A 222 8.91 -16.67 1.07
CA TYR A 222 7.56 -17.07 1.41
C TYR A 222 7.49 -17.93 2.69
N SER A 223 8.46 -18.85 2.86
CA SER A 223 8.52 -19.73 4.03
C SER A 223 8.59 -18.98 5.36
N THR A 224 9.29 -17.85 5.41
CA THR A 224 9.35 -17.00 6.60
C THR A 224 8.00 -16.38 6.90
N VAL A 225 7.30 -15.86 5.87
CA VAL A 225 5.97 -15.25 6.04
C VAL A 225 4.95 -16.31 6.47
N LEU A 226 4.98 -17.48 5.85
CA LEU A 226 4.13 -18.62 6.21
C LEU A 226 4.29 -19.01 7.69
N ALA A 227 5.53 -19.02 8.20
CA ALA A 227 5.82 -19.45 9.56
C ALA A 227 5.18 -18.57 10.63
N TYR A 228 5.10 -17.23 10.43
CA TYR A 228 4.53 -16.33 11.42
C TYR A 228 3.08 -15.90 11.16
N SER A 229 2.55 -16.10 9.94
CA SER A 229 1.25 -15.52 9.55
C SER A 229 0.04 -16.29 10.04
N LYS A 230 0.19 -17.58 10.37
CA LYS A 230 -0.94 -18.44 10.80
C LYS A 230 -2.15 -18.32 9.87
N ASN A 231 -3.29 -17.84 10.40
CA ASN A 231 -4.56 -17.73 9.67
C ASN A 231 -4.72 -16.40 8.90
N ASN A 232 -3.71 -15.53 8.94
CA ASN A 232 -3.77 -14.18 8.34
C ASN A 232 -2.96 -14.08 7.05
N LEU A 233 -2.80 -15.18 6.32
CA LEU A 233 -2.05 -15.25 5.07
C LEU A 233 -2.97 -15.57 3.90
N ILE A 234 -2.88 -14.76 2.87
CA ILE A 234 -3.34 -15.09 1.52
C ILE A 234 -2.14 -15.56 0.71
N THR A 235 -2.17 -16.82 0.30
CA THR A 235 -1.18 -17.38 -0.62
C THR A 235 -1.67 -17.20 -2.05
N VAL A 236 -0.92 -16.43 -2.83
CA VAL A 236 -1.17 -16.25 -4.27
C VAL A 236 -0.48 -17.38 -5.03
N LYS A 237 -1.20 -17.99 -5.98
CA LYS A 237 -0.67 -19.05 -6.86
C LYS A 237 -0.88 -18.71 -8.34
N GLY A 238 -0.12 -19.37 -9.19
CA GLY A 238 -0.18 -19.19 -10.65
C GLY A 238 0.42 -17.86 -11.09
N GLY A 239 0.10 -17.42 -12.30
CA GLY A 239 0.69 -16.25 -12.90
C GLY A 239 1.79 -16.55 -13.89
N ILE A 240 2.41 -15.52 -14.46
CA ILE A 240 3.41 -15.65 -15.54
C ILE A 240 4.64 -14.84 -15.13
N PRO A 241 5.65 -15.48 -14.51
CA PRO A 241 6.84 -14.78 -14.08
C PRO A 241 7.68 -14.32 -15.26
N ASN A 242 8.13 -13.08 -15.22
CA ASN A 242 9.02 -12.51 -16.22
C ASN A 242 10.00 -11.52 -15.55
N GLY A 243 11.25 -11.49 -16.00
CA GLY A 243 12.26 -10.54 -15.56
C GLY A 243 12.86 -10.82 -14.18
N ASP A 244 13.17 -9.75 -13.44
CA ASP A 244 13.83 -9.81 -12.14
C ASP A 244 12.93 -10.44 -11.08
N VAL A 245 13.43 -11.46 -10.38
CA VAL A 245 12.69 -12.18 -9.33
C VAL A 245 12.22 -11.31 -8.16
N CYS A 246 12.88 -10.17 -7.90
CA CYS A 246 12.46 -9.15 -6.94
C CYS A 246 11.76 -7.95 -7.60
N GLY A 247 11.47 -8.04 -8.91
CA GLY A 247 10.93 -6.96 -9.73
C GLY A 247 9.42 -6.97 -9.90
N GLY A 248 8.96 -6.01 -10.72
CA GLY A 248 7.54 -5.76 -10.96
C GLY A 248 6.86 -6.74 -11.93
N GLY A 249 7.60 -7.54 -12.69
CA GLY A 249 7.06 -8.48 -13.68
C GLY A 249 7.19 -9.95 -13.25
N HIS A 250 7.31 -10.22 -11.96
CA HIS A 250 7.52 -11.56 -11.43
C HIS A 250 6.51 -11.91 -10.33
N TYR A 251 6.57 -13.11 -9.81
CA TYR A 251 5.76 -13.59 -8.67
C TYR A 251 5.81 -12.65 -7.47
N HIS A 252 6.95 -12.00 -7.26
CA HIS A 252 7.12 -11.00 -6.20
C HIS A 252 6.08 -9.86 -6.27
N SER A 253 5.65 -9.47 -7.47
CA SER A 253 4.61 -8.45 -7.69
C SER A 253 3.29 -9.04 -8.19
N PHE A 254 3.08 -10.35 -8.04
CA PHE A 254 1.85 -11.06 -8.43
C PHE A 254 1.54 -10.97 -9.93
N GLU A 255 2.57 -10.98 -10.79
CA GLU A 255 2.41 -10.85 -12.24
C GLU A 255 1.44 -11.88 -12.81
N GLY A 256 0.40 -11.40 -13.51
CA GLY A 256 -0.72 -12.19 -14.00
C GLY A 256 -1.73 -12.62 -12.93
N ARG A 257 -1.60 -12.11 -11.70
CA ARG A 257 -2.52 -12.32 -10.56
C ARG A 257 -2.86 -11.04 -9.82
N GLU A 258 -2.58 -9.89 -10.42
CA GLU A 258 -2.74 -8.56 -9.79
C GLU A 258 -4.21 -8.28 -9.46
N GLU A 259 -5.12 -8.64 -10.37
CA GLU A 259 -6.56 -8.39 -10.19
C GLU A 259 -7.14 -9.22 -9.04
N VAL A 260 -6.88 -10.53 -9.01
CA VAL A 260 -7.39 -11.41 -7.96
C VAL A 260 -6.78 -11.05 -6.60
N SER A 261 -5.52 -10.64 -6.57
CA SER A 261 -4.85 -10.16 -5.36
C SER A 261 -5.49 -8.86 -4.85
N SER A 262 -5.79 -7.92 -5.75
CA SER A 262 -6.47 -6.67 -5.42
C SER A 262 -7.88 -6.92 -4.88
N LYS A 263 -8.66 -7.82 -5.50
CA LYS A 263 -10.00 -8.21 -5.04
C LYS A 263 -9.97 -8.85 -3.65
N ALA A 264 -8.99 -9.71 -3.37
CA ALA A 264 -8.84 -10.34 -2.06
C ALA A 264 -8.50 -9.32 -0.96
N ILE A 265 -7.66 -8.33 -1.25
CA ILE A 265 -7.36 -7.21 -0.35
C ILE A 265 -8.60 -6.37 -0.09
N ILE A 266 -9.36 -6.02 -1.13
CA ILE A 266 -10.61 -5.26 -1.01
C ILE A 266 -11.62 -6.03 -0.14
N GLN A 267 -11.77 -7.33 -0.35
CA GLN A 267 -12.64 -8.15 0.47
C GLN A 267 -12.22 -8.13 1.94
N TRP A 268 -10.93 -8.30 2.21
CA TRP A 268 -10.44 -8.25 3.59
C TRP A 268 -10.67 -6.86 4.24
N ILE A 269 -10.43 -5.77 3.54
CA ILE A 269 -10.71 -4.42 4.04
C ILE A 269 -12.19 -4.28 4.43
N LYS A 270 -13.09 -4.84 3.63
CA LYS A 270 -14.54 -4.72 3.84
C LYS A 270 -15.12 -5.66 4.88
N THR A 271 -14.57 -6.85 5.02
CA THR A 271 -15.21 -7.93 5.78
C THR A 271 -14.32 -8.56 6.85
N GLY A 272 -13.01 -8.32 6.82
CA GLY A 272 -12.03 -9.01 7.65
C GLY A 272 -11.78 -10.48 7.25
N GLN A 273 -12.46 -10.98 6.20
CA GLN A 273 -12.33 -12.38 5.79
C GLN A 273 -11.04 -12.61 5.01
N VAL A 274 -10.35 -13.71 5.32
CA VAL A 274 -9.13 -14.15 4.66
C VAL A 274 -9.43 -15.36 3.79
N GLN A 275 -9.23 -15.23 2.48
CA GLN A 275 -9.22 -16.34 1.55
C GLN A 275 -7.80 -16.89 1.48
N SER A 276 -7.54 -18.05 2.10
CA SER A 276 -6.17 -18.55 2.33
C SER A 276 -5.37 -18.82 1.06
N ILE A 277 -6.02 -19.18 -0.06
CA ILE A 277 -5.39 -19.45 -1.35
C ILE A 277 -6.21 -18.78 -2.46
N ILE A 278 -5.53 -18.09 -3.36
CA ILE A 278 -6.12 -17.43 -4.54
C ILE A 278 -5.27 -17.67 -5.79
N GLY A 279 -5.88 -17.55 -6.97
CA GLY A 279 -5.16 -17.57 -8.26
C GLY A 279 -4.90 -18.97 -8.84
N GLU A 280 -5.56 -20.01 -8.34
CA GLU A 280 -5.53 -21.35 -8.94
C GLU A 280 -6.21 -21.38 -10.32
#